data_c15880949e18cb934f850a57a397e69f
#
_entry.id   c15880949e18cb934f850a57a397e69f
#
_cell.length_a   1.000
_cell.length_b   1.000
_cell.length_c   1.000
_cell.angle_alpha   90.00
_cell.angle_beta   90.00
_cell.angle_gamma   90.00
#
_symmetry.space_group_name_H-M   'P 1'
#
loop_
_entity.id
_entity.type
_entity.pdbx_description
1 polymer ?
#
loop_
_entity_poly.entity_id
_entity_poly.type
_entity_poly.pdbx_seq_one_letter_code
_entity_poly.pdbx_strand_id
1 'polypeptide(L)'
;MMKALLIDTLSYRRWARGRRTDSWMTFVRQATQVNSPYKVCSTAREGKYMLKRLLIFSTIILVSSQIALASDREDDVARTHKAAQVFREIMDTPDQGIPHDLLGSAKCIAIIPGDKKFAFIFGGSYGRGLATCRTANGWSAPMFIAVDGGSVGYQIGGSSTDLIMLFMNEHALHSLLSDKFKLGADAAVAAGPVGRSAAAGTDLKLNAEILSYSRSKGVFAGVSLDGAVVQVDKSGDDAFYGADVDRHEILDGKTPVPTSAKGLIRELHTYADGVSGT
;
A
#
# COMPACT_ATOMS: atom_id res chain seq x y z
N MET A 1 -33.18 -31.35 1.02
CA MET A 1 -33.52 -31.96 2.32
C MET A 1 -32.82 -31.20 3.42
N MET A 2 -33.56 -30.35 4.07
CA MET A 2 -33.17 -29.39 5.09
C MET A 2 -33.51 -29.99 6.44
N LYS A 3 -32.59 -30.10 7.40
CA LYS A 3 -32.94 -30.29 8.81
C LYS A 3 -32.09 -29.35 9.66
N ALA A 4 -32.80 -28.40 10.22
CA ALA A 4 -32.38 -27.43 11.19
C ALA A 4 -31.95 -28.07 12.51
N LEU A 5 -30.89 -27.56 13.13
CA LEU A 5 -30.55 -27.77 14.53
C LEU A 5 -30.93 -26.50 15.28
N LEU A 6 -32.16 -26.52 15.86
CA LEU A 6 -32.59 -25.68 16.96
C LEU A 6 -32.00 -26.25 18.24
N ILE A 7 -31.03 -25.57 18.83
CA ILE A 7 -30.56 -25.86 20.18
C ILE A 7 -31.36 -25.02 21.16
N ASP A 8 -32.06 -25.73 21.99
CA ASP A 8 -33.04 -25.41 22.98
C ASP A 8 -32.50 -24.45 24.07
N THR A 9 -33.03 -23.22 24.07
CA THR A 9 -32.73 -22.17 25.05
C THR A 9 -33.45 -22.37 26.41
N LEU A 10 -34.04 -23.54 26.66
CA LEU A 10 -34.80 -23.85 27.88
C LEU A 10 -34.03 -24.57 28.99
N SER A 11 -32.85 -25.07 28.72
CA SER A 11 -32.03 -25.79 29.74
C SER A 11 -31.20 -24.87 30.63
N TYR A 12 -31.01 -23.60 30.27
CA TYR A 12 -30.19 -22.67 31.09
C TYR A 12 -30.97 -22.00 32.25
N ARG A 13 -32.28 -22.05 32.26
CA ARG A 13 -33.10 -21.43 33.32
C ARG A 13 -33.42 -22.31 34.51
N ARG A 14 -33.02 -23.58 34.52
CA ARG A 14 -33.33 -24.53 35.61
C ARG A 14 -32.20 -24.74 36.58
N TRP A 15 -30.99 -24.24 36.33
CA TRP A 15 -29.82 -24.41 37.21
C TRP A 15 -29.62 -23.26 38.23
N ALA A 16 -30.33 -22.19 38.15
CA ALA A 16 -30.18 -21.00 38.99
C ALA A 16 -31.14 -20.90 40.20
N ARG A 17 -31.86 -21.99 40.55
CA ARG A 17 -32.70 -22.00 41.74
C ARG A 17 -32.44 -23.24 42.60
N GLY A 18 -31.52 -23.08 43.56
CA GLY A 18 -31.42 -24.00 44.66
C GLY A 18 -29.98 -24.39 45.03
N ARG A 19 -29.26 -23.48 45.67
CA ARG A 19 -28.31 -23.89 46.75
C ARG A 19 -27.92 -22.66 47.58
N ARG A 20 -28.15 -22.82 48.88
CA ARG A 20 -27.99 -21.84 49.95
C ARG A 20 -26.54 -21.30 50.02
N THR A 21 -26.51 -20.01 50.36
CA THR A 21 -25.35 -19.13 50.48
C THR A 21 -24.49 -19.30 51.74
N ASP A 22 -24.43 -20.49 52.34
CA ASP A 22 -23.79 -20.65 53.66
C ASP A 22 -22.41 -21.31 53.63
N SER A 23 -21.91 -21.68 52.45
CA SER A 23 -20.62 -22.39 52.36
C SER A 23 -19.41 -21.50 52.06
N TRP A 24 -19.63 -20.27 51.63
CA TRP A 24 -18.49 -19.36 51.27
C TRP A 24 -17.94 -18.58 52.48
N MET A 25 -18.77 -18.30 53.49
CA MET A 25 -18.30 -17.59 54.67
C MET A 25 -17.45 -18.45 55.62
N THR A 26 -17.60 -19.75 55.56
CA THR A 26 -16.79 -20.69 56.36
C THR A 26 -15.41 -20.89 55.77
N PHE A 27 -15.29 -20.82 54.43
CA PHE A 27 -13.99 -21.01 53.76
C PHE A 27 -13.07 -19.79 53.90
N VAL A 28 -13.65 -18.60 53.96
CA VAL A 28 -12.86 -17.33 54.10
C VAL A 28 -12.36 -17.18 55.56
N ARG A 29 -13.03 -17.74 56.54
CA ARG A 29 -12.60 -17.64 57.97
C ARG A 29 -11.47 -18.59 58.34
N GLN A 30 -11.20 -19.64 57.55
CA GLN A 30 -10.15 -20.61 57.81
C GLN A 30 -8.83 -20.28 57.10
N ALA A 31 -8.84 -19.32 56.17
CA ALA A 31 -7.66 -18.90 55.40
C ALA A 31 -6.84 -17.77 56.09
N THR A 32 -7.31 -17.25 57.23
CA THR A 32 -6.62 -16.12 57.89
C THR A 32 -5.80 -16.51 59.13
N GLN A 33 -5.63 -17.81 59.40
CA GLN A 33 -4.69 -18.24 60.45
C GLN A 33 -3.59 -19.15 59.91
N VAL A 34 -2.81 -18.66 58.94
CA VAL A 34 -1.49 -19.23 58.70
C VAL A 34 -0.47 -18.27 59.29
N ASN A 35 -0.09 -18.64 60.53
CA ASN A 35 1.05 -18.05 61.23
C ASN A 35 2.31 -18.45 60.46
N SER A 36 2.74 -17.62 59.50
CA SER A 36 3.97 -17.84 58.75
C SER A 36 5.11 -17.06 59.38
N PRO A 37 6.17 -17.73 59.82
CA PRO A 37 7.35 -17.05 60.40
C PRO A 37 8.31 -16.58 59.31
N TYR A 38 7.82 -15.95 58.28
CA TYR A 38 8.75 -15.30 57.34
C TYR A 38 9.12 -13.92 57.86
N LYS A 39 10.33 -13.83 58.42
CA LYS A 39 11.01 -12.57 58.66
C LYS A 39 10.96 -11.74 57.38
N VAL A 40 10.24 -10.63 57.42
CA VAL A 40 10.32 -9.59 56.38
C VAL A 40 11.73 -9.03 56.47
N CYS A 41 12.64 -9.61 55.70
CA CYS A 41 13.95 -9.05 55.46
C CYS A 41 13.72 -7.85 54.51
N SER A 42 13.89 -6.66 55.01
CA SER A 42 13.73 -5.39 54.28
C SER A 42 14.72 -5.36 53.11
N THR A 43 14.26 -5.69 51.94
CA THR A 43 15.07 -5.67 50.72
C THR A 43 14.97 -4.27 50.04
N ALA A 44 15.60 -3.31 50.64
CA ALA A 44 15.94 -2.03 49.97
C ALA A 44 16.86 -2.24 48.74
N ARG A 45 17.21 -3.48 48.42
CA ARG A 45 18.04 -3.87 47.29
C ARG A 45 17.24 -4.22 46.04
N GLU A 46 15.98 -4.67 46.16
CA GLU A 46 15.16 -5.08 45.02
C GLU A 46 14.65 -3.92 44.15
N GLY A 47 14.42 -2.75 44.75
CA GLY A 47 13.99 -1.56 44.04
C GLY A 47 14.98 -1.07 42.95
N LYS A 48 16.29 -1.22 43.24
CA LYS A 48 17.32 -0.86 42.22
C LYS A 48 17.39 -1.80 41.04
N TYR A 49 17.08 -3.06 41.23
CA TYR A 49 17.06 -4.03 40.12
C TYR A 49 15.77 -3.93 39.29
N MET A 50 14.64 -3.60 39.90
CA MET A 50 13.39 -3.32 39.18
C MET A 50 13.53 -2.08 38.30
N LEU A 51 14.10 -0.99 38.84
CA LEU A 51 14.33 0.23 38.07
C LEU A 51 15.30 0.01 36.91
N LYS A 52 16.38 -0.73 37.12
CA LYS A 52 17.29 -1.11 36.03
C LYS A 52 16.63 -1.99 34.98
N ARG A 53 15.79 -2.94 35.37
CA ARG A 53 15.03 -3.79 34.41
C ARG A 53 14.02 -2.94 33.61
N LEU A 54 13.30 -2.02 34.24
CA LEU A 54 12.40 -1.07 33.57
C LEU A 54 13.13 -0.18 32.56
N LEU A 55 14.31 0.33 32.94
CA LEU A 55 15.14 1.13 32.03
C LEU A 55 15.65 0.32 30.83
N ILE A 56 16.06 -0.94 31.04
CA ILE A 56 16.51 -1.83 29.97
C ILE A 56 15.33 -2.17 29.04
N PHE A 57 14.15 -2.47 29.58
CA PHE A 57 12.95 -2.72 28.76
C PHE A 57 12.54 -1.48 27.96
N SER A 58 12.60 -0.28 28.56
CA SER A 58 12.31 0.97 27.88
C SER A 58 13.30 1.25 26.74
N THR A 59 14.60 1.01 26.95
CA THR A 59 15.60 1.18 25.89
C THR A 59 15.46 0.16 24.76
N ILE A 60 15.10 -1.09 25.06
CA ILE A 60 14.85 -2.12 24.06
C ILE A 60 13.63 -1.76 23.19
N ILE A 61 12.55 -1.26 23.80
CA ILE A 61 11.35 -0.82 23.06
C ILE A 61 11.68 0.39 22.17
N LEU A 62 12.49 1.32 22.67
CA LEU A 62 12.89 2.51 21.90
C LEU A 62 13.76 2.14 20.69
N VAL A 63 14.69 1.21 20.85
CA VAL A 63 15.56 0.74 19.77
C VAL A 63 14.78 -0.08 18.74
N SER A 64 13.81 -0.91 19.17
CA SER A 64 12.99 -1.71 18.24
C SER A 64 12.10 -0.85 17.33
N SER A 65 11.61 0.30 17.81
CA SER A 65 10.81 1.22 16.99
C SER A 65 11.63 1.90 15.88
N GLN A 66 12.91 2.17 16.10
CA GLN A 66 13.80 2.76 15.08
C GLN A 66 14.12 1.79 13.95
N ILE A 67 14.22 0.49 14.25
CA ILE A 67 14.53 -0.54 13.25
C ILE A 67 13.34 -0.72 12.28
N ALA A 68 12.10 -0.65 12.78
CA ALA A 68 10.90 -0.80 11.94
C ALA A 68 10.78 0.34 10.90
N LEU A 69 10.97 1.59 11.31
CA LEU A 69 10.92 2.74 10.40
C LEU A 69 12.01 2.72 9.33
N ALA A 70 13.20 2.23 9.68
CA ALA A 70 14.31 2.10 8.73
C ALA A 70 14.01 1.04 7.65
N SER A 71 13.35 -0.07 8.03
CA SER A 71 12.94 -1.15 7.10
C SER A 71 11.92 -0.66 6.08
N ASP A 72 10.90 0.10 6.50
CA ASP A 72 9.86 0.61 5.61
C ASP A 72 10.43 1.58 4.58
N ARG A 73 11.32 2.48 5.00
CA ARG A 73 12.00 3.41 4.09
C ARG A 73 12.87 2.69 3.05
N GLU A 74 13.58 1.65 3.44
CA GLU A 74 14.42 0.87 2.53
C GLU A 74 13.57 0.15 1.48
N ASP A 75 12.43 -0.40 1.86
CA ASP A 75 11.46 -1.02 0.96
C ASP A 75 10.90 0.00 -0.05
N ASP A 76 10.61 1.24 0.36
CA ASP A 76 10.09 2.30 -0.52
C ASP A 76 11.17 2.83 -1.49
N VAL A 77 12.41 2.92 -1.04
CA VAL A 77 13.57 3.21 -1.92
C VAL A 77 13.73 2.09 -2.96
N ALA A 78 13.68 0.84 -2.54
CA ALA A 78 13.78 -0.30 -3.45
C ALA A 78 12.62 -0.32 -4.46
N ARG A 79 11.40 0.03 -4.04
CA ARG A 79 10.23 0.17 -4.91
C ARG A 79 10.43 1.27 -5.95
N THR A 80 10.98 2.42 -5.56
CA THR A 80 11.29 3.52 -6.47
C THR A 80 12.29 3.11 -7.55
N HIS A 81 13.35 2.39 -7.18
CA HIS A 81 14.31 1.85 -8.15
C HIS A 81 13.68 0.80 -9.06
N LYS A 82 12.82 -0.06 -8.51
CA LYS A 82 12.11 -1.06 -9.29
C LYS A 82 11.14 -0.43 -10.29
N ALA A 83 10.44 0.63 -9.90
CA ALA A 83 9.57 1.40 -10.80
C ALA A 83 10.36 1.99 -11.98
N ALA A 84 11.52 2.57 -11.73
CA ALA A 84 12.40 3.07 -12.79
C ALA A 84 12.84 1.97 -13.74
N GLN A 85 13.21 0.81 -13.21
CA GLN A 85 13.58 -0.34 -14.01
C GLN A 85 12.42 -0.84 -14.88
N VAL A 86 11.25 -1.04 -14.29
CA VAL A 86 10.03 -1.50 -14.99
C VAL A 86 9.68 -0.53 -16.13
N PHE A 87 9.68 0.77 -15.84
CA PHE A 87 9.37 1.79 -16.84
C PHE A 87 10.34 1.75 -18.02
N ARG A 88 11.65 1.73 -17.75
CA ARG A 88 12.68 1.62 -18.79
C ARG A 88 12.53 0.35 -19.62
N GLU A 89 12.37 -0.81 -18.98
CA GLU A 89 12.22 -2.09 -19.68
C GLU A 89 11.00 -2.12 -20.61
N ILE A 90 9.91 -1.43 -20.25
CA ILE A 90 8.72 -1.30 -21.09
C ILE A 90 9.01 -0.37 -22.27
N MET A 91 9.66 0.76 -22.03
CA MET A 91 9.94 1.74 -23.08
C MET A 91 11.04 1.28 -24.06
N ASP A 92 12.00 0.47 -23.60
CA ASP A 92 13.06 -0.12 -24.43
C ASP A 92 12.54 -1.26 -25.34
N THR A 93 11.30 -1.74 -25.14
CA THR A 93 10.76 -2.83 -25.96
C THR A 93 10.34 -2.30 -27.33
N PRO A 94 11.00 -2.70 -28.43
CA PRO A 94 10.69 -2.20 -29.77
C PRO A 94 9.26 -2.44 -30.16
N ASP A 95 8.58 -1.43 -30.70
CA ASP A 95 7.21 -1.46 -31.24
C ASP A 95 6.11 -1.95 -30.26
N GLN A 96 6.41 -2.08 -28.96
CA GLN A 96 5.47 -2.54 -27.93
C GLN A 96 5.41 -1.64 -26.70
N GLY A 97 6.13 -0.53 -26.68
CA GLY A 97 6.13 0.43 -25.56
C GLY A 97 4.86 1.28 -25.53
N ILE A 98 4.79 2.12 -24.49
CA ILE A 98 3.77 3.18 -24.40
C ILE A 98 4.07 4.20 -25.51
N PRO A 99 3.05 4.59 -26.31
CA PRO A 99 3.25 5.63 -27.33
C PRO A 99 3.73 6.93 -26.73
N HIS A 100 4.78 7.50 -27.32
CA HIS A 100 5.41 8.73 -26.82
C HIS A 100 4.42 9.91 -26.74
N ASP A 101 3.52 10.04 -27.71
CA ASP A 101 2.48 11.09 -27.70
C ASP A 101 1.55 10.99 -26.48
N LEU A 102 1.21 9.76 -26.06
CA LEU A 102 0.39 9.54 -24.87
C LEU A 102 1.17 9.85 -23.60
N LEU A 103 2.41 9.39 -23.55
CA LEU A 103 3.27 9.68 -22.42
C LEU A 103 3.57 11.17 -22.30
N GLY A 104 3.81 11.86 -23.45
CA GLY A 104 4.02 13.30 -23.51
C GLY A 104 2.78 14.11 -23.08
N SER A 105 1.57 13.60 -23.33
CA SER A 105 0.31 14.25 -22.99
C SER A 105 -0.17 13.95 -21.57
N ALA A 106 0.39 12.92 -20.90
CA ALA A 106 -0.03 12.52 -19.57
C ALA A 106 0.32 13.60 -18.53
N LYS A 107 -0.64 13.91 -17.67
CA LYS A 107 -0.46 14.80 -16.51
C LYS A 107 0.32 14.12 -15.40
N CYS A 108 -0.02 12.86 -15.13
CA CYS A 108 0.68 12.04 -14.15
C CYS A 108 0.88 10.63 -14.70
N ILE A 109 1.86 9.94 -14.16
CA ILE A 109 2.08 8.52 -14.36
C ILE A 109 2.14 7.81 -13.01
N ALA A 110 1.46 6.68 -12.90
CA ALA A 110 1.61 5.77 -11.77
C ALA A 110 2.25 4.46 -12.24
N ILE A 111 3.21 3.97 -11.48
CA ILE A 111 3.95 2.74 -11.76
C ILE A 111 3.86 1.84 -10.55
N ILE A 112 3.27 0.67 -10.72
CA ILE A 112 3.09 -0.34 -9.69
C ILE A 112 3.90 -1.56 -10.11
N PRO A 113 5.15 -1.67 -9.63
CA PRO A 113 5.98 -2.83 -9.92
C PRO A 113 5.35 -4.08 -9.32
N GLY A 114 5.29 -5.14 -10.10
CA GLY A 114 4.83 -6.43 -9.61
C GLY A 114 5.80 -6.98 -8.57
N ASP A 115 5.31 -7.25 -7.38
CA ASP A 115 6.08 -7.90 -6.33
C ASP A 115 5.62 -9.35 -6.17
N LYS A 116 6.57 -10.30 -6.19
CA LYS A 116 6.27 -11.74 -5.99
C LYS A 116 5.78 -12.05 -4.57
N LYS A 117 5.91 -11.11 -3.63
CA LYS A 117 5.52 -11.30 -2.23
C LYS A 117 4.02 -11.10 -1.99
N PHE A 118 3.30 -10.49 -2.93
CA PHE A 118 1.87 -10.25 -2.81
C PHE A 118 1.08 -11.29 -3.60
N ALA A 119 1.16 -12.53 -3.14
CA ALA A 119 0.28 -13.58 -3.60
C ALA A 119 -1.12 -13.37 -3.01
N PHE A 120 -2.10 -13.42 -3.89
CA PHE A 120 -3.52 -13.59 -3.67
C PHE A 120 -3.94 -14.03 -2.27
N ILE A 121 -4.46 -13.12 -1.47
CA ILE A 121 -5.26 -13.43 -0.31
C ILE A 121 -6.72 -13.25 -0.76
N PHE A 122 -7.47 -14.35 -0.87
CA PHE A 122 -8.91 -14.36 -1.15
C PHE A 122 -9.39 -13.71 -2.46
N GLY A 123 -8.70 -13.93 -3.59
CA GLY A 123 -9.24 -13.56 -4.91
C GLY A 123 -9.17 -12.08 -5.28
N GLY A 124 -8.44 -11.27 -4.53
CA GLY A 124 -8.10 -9.88 -4.87
C GLY A 124 -6.66 -9.73 -5.32
N SER A 125 -6.37 -8.73 -6.14
CA SER A 125 -5.00 -8.30 -6.47
C SER A 125 -4.67 -7.05 -5.66
N TYR A 126 -3.50 -7.02 -5.03
CA TYR A 126 -2.99 -5.86 -4.31
C TYR A 126 -1.60 -5.53 -4.83
N GLY A 127 -1.35 -4.25 -5.11
CA GLY A 127 -0.05 -3.77 -5.53
C GLY A 127 0.29 -2.44 -4.89
N ARG A 128 1.53 -2.25 -4.47
CA ARG A 128 2.06 -0.96 -4.00
C ARG A 128 2.95 -0.37 -5.08
N GLY A 129 2.81 0.91 -5.33
CA GLY A 129 3.56 1.63 -6.35
C GLY A 129 3.75 3.07 -5.97
N LEU A 130 3.99 3.88 -6.99
CA LEU A 130 4.18 5.32 -6.84
C LEU A 130 3.58 6.06 -8.03
N ALA A 131 3.24 7.32 -7.82
CA ALA A 131 2.78 8.25 -8.85
C ALA A 131 3.63 9.51 -8.85
N THR A 132 3.84 10.10 -10.02
CA THR A 132 4.51 11.38 -10.20
C THR A 132 3.78 12.18 -11.27
N CYS A 133 3.76 13.50 -11.15
CA CYS A 133 3.00 14.37 -12.03
C CYS A 133 3.91 15.39 -12.73
N ARG A 134 3.45 15.87 -13.88
CA ARG A 134 4.13 16.96 -14.59
C ARG A 134 3.97 18.27 -13.84
N THR A 135 5.04 18.99 -13.72
CA THR A 135 5.12 20.32 -13.12
C THR A 135 5.77 21.29 -14.12
N ALA A 136 5.79 22.56 -13.80
CA ALA A 136 6.48 23.57 -14.61
C ALA A 136 8.00 23.29 -14.77
N ASN A 137 8.58 22.54 -13.82
CA ASN A 137 10.02 22.23 -13.78
C ASN A 137 10.35 20.77 -14.14
N GLY A 138 9.42 20.05 -14.77
CA GLY A 138 9.57 18.64 -15.12
C GLY A 138 8.64 17.75 -14.31
N TRP A 139 9.13 16.62 -13.80
CA TRP A 139 8.33 15.67 -13.01
C TRP A 139 8.48 15.93 -11.51
N SER A 140 7.39 15.80 -10.79
CA SER A 140 7.34 15.93 -9.32
C SER A 140 8.13 14.82 -8.62
N ALA A 141 8.39 15.01 -7.34
CA ALA A 141 8.78 13.90 -6.46
C ALA A 141 7.68 12.81 -6.44
N PRO A 142 8.01 11.52 -6.27
CA PRO A 142 7.02 10.45 -6.30
C PRO A 142 6.18 10.40 -5.02
N MET A 143 4.86 10.26 -5.16
CA MET A 143 3.92 9.96 -4.08
C MET A 143 3.63 8.45 -4.08
N PHE A 144 3.55 7.82 -2.90
CA PHE A 144 3.28 6.39 -2.81
C PHE A 144 1.78 6.09 -2.85
N ILE A 145 1.43 5.04 -3.59
CA ILE A 145 0.04 4.59 -3.77
C ILE A 145 -0.06 3.07 -3.64
N ALA A 146 -1.27 2.62 -3.33
CA ALA A 146 -1.65 1.22 -3.39
C ALA A 146 -2.84 1.04 -4.32
N VAL A 147 -2.88 -0.08 -5.03
CA VAL A 147 -3.97 -0.46 -5.93
C VAL A 147 -4.55 -1.77 -5.46
N ASP A 148 -5.84 -1.76 -5.14
CA ASP A 148 -6.62 -2.94 -4.75
C ASP A 148 -7.55 -3.31 -5.90
N GLY A 149 -7.35 -4.47 -6.52
CA GLY A 149 -8.21 -4.98 -7.59
C GLY A 149 -9.08 -6.13 -7.11
N GLY A 150 -10.40 -5.99 -7.22
CA GLY A 150 -11.39 -7.04 -6.98
C GLY A 150 -11.70 -7.89 -8.22
N SER A 151 -10.80 -8.03 -9.17
CA SER A 151 -11.07 -8.80 -10.37
C SER A 151 -10.87 -10.30 -10.12
N VAL A 152 -11.95 -11.05 -10.25
CA VAL A 152 -11.94 -12.50 -10.45
C VAL A 152 -11.39 -12.76 -11.87
N GLY A 153 -10.13 -12.44 -12.08
CA GLY A 153 -9.43 -12.75 -13.33
C GLY A 153 -8.57 -13.99 -13.12
N TYR A 154 -8.70 -14.95 -13.99
CA TYR A 154 -7.94 -16.18 -14.09
C TYR A 154 -6.42 -15.98 -13.94
N GLN A 155 -5.93 -15.81 -12.74
CA GLN A 155 -4.50 -15.84 -12.43
C GLN A 155 -4.22 -17.00 -11.47
N ILE A 156 -4.32 -18.20 -12.00
CA ILE A 156 -3.77 -19.39 -11.37
C ILE A 156 -2.25 -19.38 -11.61
N GLY A 157 -1.51 -19.08 -10.58
CA GLY A 157 -0.05 -19.13 -10.58
C GLY A 157 0.56 -17.74 -10.33
N GLY A 158 1.34 -17.60 -9.26
CA GLY A 158 2.01 -16.39 -8.77
C GLY A 158 2.91 -15.68 -9.77
N SER A 159 2.33 -15.14 -10.85
CA SER A 159 3.04 -14.29 -11.79
C SER A 159 3.00 -12.84 -11.29
N SER A 160 4.17 -12.27 -11.13
CA SER A 160 4.36 -10.84 -10.91
C SER A 160 3.85 -10.08 -12.14
N THR A 161 2.97 -9.11 -11.94
CA THR A 161 2.45 -8.24 -13.00
C THR A 161 2.74 -6.78 -12.65
N ASP A 162 3.48 -6.12 -13.51
CA ASP A 162 3.70 -4.68 -13.41
C ASP A 162 2.49 -3.96 -14.00
N LEU A 163 2.07 -2.86 -13.37
CA LEU A 163 1.00 -1.99 -13.88
C LEU A 163 1.54 -0.59 -14.10
N ILE A 164 1.09 0.06 -15.19
CA ILE A 164 1.30 1.48 -15.44
C ILE A 164 -0.05 2.12 -15.71
N MET A 165 -0.28 3.29 -15.13
CA MET A 165 -1.46 4.12 -15.39
C MET A 165 -1.01 5.52 -15.79
N LEU A 166 -1.55 6.03 -16.90
CA LEU A 166 -1.37 7.40 -17.35
C LEU A 166 -2.63 8.19 -17.05
N PHE A 167 -2.51 9.25 -16.30
CA PHE A 167 -3.58 10.19 -15.96
C PHE A 167 -3.56 11.32 -16.99
N MET A 168 -4.59 11.38 -17.84
CA MET A 168 -4.55 12.17 -19.06
C MET A 168 -5.11 13.59 -18.89
N ASN A 169 -5.93 13.83 -17.88
CA ASN A 169 -6.61 15.13 -17.68
C ASN A 169 -6.57 15.56 -16.19
N GLU A 170 -7.07 16.78 -15.96
CA GLU A 170 -7.10 17.39 -14.62
C GLU A 170 -8.06 16.65 -13.67
N HIS A 171 -9.16 16.08 -14.18
CA HIS A 171 -10.10 15.33 -13.34
C HIS A 171 -9.44 14.04 -12.80
N ALA A 172 -8.69 13.32 -13.64
CA ALA A 172 -7.90 12.17 -13.21
C ALA A 172 -6.81 12.57 -12.21
N LEU A 173 -6.15 13.72 -12.39
CA LEU A 173 -5.21 14.25 -11.41
C LEU A 173 -5.90 14.54 -10.06
N HIS A 174 -7.07 15.18 -10.07
CA HIS A 174 -7.82 15.43 -8.84
C HIS A 174 -8.24 14.14 -8.14
N SER A 175 -8.59 13.10 -8.91
CA SER A 175 -8.86 11.78 -8.35
C SER A 175 -7.64 11.20 -7.64
N LEU A 176 -6.45 11.35 -8.21
CA LEU A 176 -5.18 10.90 -7.59
C LEU A 176 -4.86 11.64 -6.29
N LEU A 177 -5.28 12.92 -6.17
CA LEU A 177 -5.12 13.73 -4.96
C LEU A 177 -6.10 13.35 -3.84
N SER A 178 -7.17 12.61 -4.15
CA SER A 178 -8.10 12.10 -3.13
C SER A 178 -7.46 10.96 -2.33
N ASP A 179 -7.95 10.70 -1.10
CA ASP A 179 -7.43 9.61 -0.28
C ASP A 179 -7.61 8.25 -0.94
N LYS A 180 -8.71 8.13 -1.71
CA LYS A 180 -9.12 6.89 -2.34
C LYS A 180 -10.11 7.18 -3.47
N PHE A 181 -9.95 6.51 -4.61
CA PHE A 181 -10.91 6.57 -5.73
C PHE A 181 -11.01 5.21 -6.43
N LYS A 182 -12.14 4.99 -7.10
CA LYS A 182 -12.44 3.75 -7.81
C LYS A 182 -12.38 3.98 -9.32
N LEU A 183 -11.54 3.20 -9.99
CA LEU A 183 -11.40 3.20 -11.44
C LEU A 183 -12.71 2.73 -12.11
N GLY A 184 -13.10 3.42 -13.16
CA GLY A 184 -14.35 3.19 -13.88
C GLY A 184 -15.60 3.80 -13.26
N ALA A 185 -15.54 4.21 -11.97
CA ALA A 185 -16.65 4.89 -11.30
C ALA A 185 -16.35 6.38 -11.04
N ASP A 186 -15.19 6.66 -10.42
CA ASP A 186 -14.81 8.03 -10.06
C ASP A 186 -13.94 8.68 -11.16
N ALA A 187 -13.23 7.87 -11.94
CA ALA A 187 -12.47 8.30 -13.11
C ALA A 187 -12.57 7.25 -14.22
N ALA A 188 -12.86 7.67 -15.45
CA ALA A 188 -12.99 6.77 -16.58
C ALA A 188 -11.64 6.14 -16.94
N VAL A 189 -11.57 4.80 -16.91
CA VAL A 189 -10.37 4.04 -17.21
C VAL A 189 -10.55 3.21 -18.49
N ALA A 190 -9.51 3.14 -19.32
CA ALA A 190 -9.47 2.28 -20.47
C ALA A 190 -8.13 1.57 -20.65
N ALA A 191 -8.14 0.45 -21.36
CA ALA A 191 -6.93 -0.21 -21.81
C ALA A 191 -6.15 0.70 -22.74
N GLY A 192 -4.89 1.00 -22.41
CA GLY A 192 -4.04 1.85 -23.23
C GLY A 192 -3.62 1.16 -24.53
N PRO A 193 -3.55 1.88 -25.65
CA PRO A 193 -3.04 1.34 -26.91
C PRO A 193 -1.52 1.13 -26.81
N VAL A 194 -0.98 0.08 -27.42
CA VAL A 194 0.44 -0.24 -27.43
C VAL A 194 1.01 -0.21 -28.85
N GLY A 195 2.27 0.21 -28.96
CA GLY A 195 2.98 0.21 -30.23
C GLY A 195 2.35 1.12 -31.30
N ARG A 196 2.53 0.74 -32.56
CA ARG A 196 2.03 1.50 -33.72
C ARG A 196 0.51 1.52 -33.88
N SER A 197 -0.23 0.65 -33.20
CA SER A 197 -1.70 0.65 -33.21
C SER A 197 -2.32 1.86 -32.49
N ALA A 198 -1.51 2.65 -31.79
CA ALA A 198 -1.94 3.87 -31.14
C ALA A 198 -2.52 4.94 -32.08
N ALA A 199 -2.15 4.92 -33.36
CA ALA A 199 -2.68 5.85 -34.35
C ALA A 199 -4.19 5.64 -34.64
N ALA A 200 -4.70 4.41 -34.42
CA ALA A 200 -6.12 4.08 -34.61
C ALA A 200 -6.98 4.38 -33.36
N GLY A 201 -6.37 4.74 -32.25
CA GLY A 201 -7.04 4.94 -30.96
C GLY A 201 -7.42 6.39 -30.64
N THR A 202 -7.71 7.22 -31.65
CA THR A 202 -8.11 8.62 -31.45
C THR A 202 -9.35 8.75 -30.56
N ASP A 203 -10.30 7.82 -30.67
CA ASP A 203 -11.53 7.81 -29.86
C ASP A 203 -11.26 7.46 -28.37
N LEU A 204 -10.24 6.64 -28.10
CA LEU A 204 -9.84 6.30 -26.74
C LEU A 204 -9.20 7.50 -26.02
N LYS A 205 -8.48 8.37 -26.75
CA LYS A 205 -7.89 9.60 -26.18
C LYS A 205 -8.96 10.61 -25.74
N LEU A 206 -10.13 10.58 -26.37
CA LEU A 206 -11.20 11.57 -26.12
C LEU A 206 -12.06 11.23 -24.92
N ASN A 207 -12.17 9.97 -24.54
CA ASN A 207 -13.10 9.49 -23.51
C ASN A 207 -12.46 8.88 -22.27
N ALA A 208 -11.20 8.45 -22.33
CA ALA A 208 -10.51 7.90 -21.17
C ALA A 208 -9.74 8.95 -20.40
N GLU A 209 -9.98 9.02 -19.12
CA GLU A 209 -9.25 9.89 -18.19
C GLU A 209 -7.96 9.22 -17.71
N ILE A 210 -7.98 7.89 -17.63
CA ILE A 210 -6.85 7.07 -17.23
C ILE A 210 -6.65 5.96 -18.26
N LEU A 211 -5.43 5.85 -18.79
CA LEU A 211 -5.02 4.73 -19.65
C LEU A 211 -4.17 3.75 -18.84
N SER A 212 -4.53 2.48 -18.87
CA SER A 212 -3.86 1.48 -18.05
C SER A 212 -3.22 0.37 -18.89
N TYR A 213 -2.07 -0.09 -18.41
CA TYR A 213 -1.22 -1.08 -19.05
C TYR A 213 -0.75 -2.10 -18.03
N SER A 214 -0.53 -3.33 -18.48
CA SER A 214 0.09 -4.36 -17.67
C SER A 214 1.23 -5.05 -18.40
N ARG A 215 2.23 -5.49 -17.64
CA ARG A 215 3.28 -6.38 -18.12
C ARG A 215 3.35 -7.63 -17.26
N SER A 216 3.17 -8.76 -17.86
CA SER A 216 3.28 -10.06 -17.19
C SER A 216 4.06 -11.05 -18.08
N LYS A 217 5.07 -11.70 -17.50
CA LYS A 217 5.91 -12.69 -18.22
C LYS A 217 6.50 -12.17 -19.55
N GLY A 218 6.89 -10.88 -19.57
CA GLY A 218 7.47 -10.25 -20.77
C GLY A 218 6.46 -9.77 -21.81
N VAL A 219 5.17 -10.01 -21.64
CA VAL A 219 4.12 -9.48 -22.50
C VAL A 219 3.58 -8.18 -21.92
N PHE A 220 3.63 -7.10 -22.70
CA PHE A 220 3.08 -5.81 -22.38
C PHE A 220 1.81 -5.55 -23.18
N ALA A 221 0.73 -5.13 -22.53
CA ALA A 221 -0.54 -4.85 -23.16
C ALA A 221 -1.35 -3.84 -22.36
N GLY A 222 -2.28 -3.14 -23.03
CA GLY A 222 -3.33 -2.39 -22.36
C GLY A 222 -4.26 -3.34 -21.60
N VAL A 223 -4.69 -2.92 -20.43
CA VAL A 223 -5.58 -3.69 -19.54
C VAL A 223 -6.69 -2.80 -19.00
N SER A 224 -7.90 -3.34 -18.87
CA SER A 224 -8.96 -2.65 -18.14
C SER A 224 -8.83 -2.94 -16.64
N LEU A 225 -8.84 -1.88 -15.85
CA LEU A 225 -8.79 -1.92 -14.39
C LEU A 225 -10.12 -1.50 -13.75
N ASP A 226 -11.24 -1.63 -14.46
CA ASP A 226 -12.56 -1.26 -13.94
C ASP A 226 -12.85 -1.94 -12.61
N GLY A 227 -13.28 -1.13 -11.65
CA GLY A 227 -13.60 -1.59 -10.30
C GLY A 227 -12.41 -1.67 -9.35
N ALA A 228 -11.17 -1.53 -9.83
CA ALA A 228 -10.02 -1.42 -8.97
C ALA A 228 -10.04 -0.10 -8.18
N VAL A 229 -9.46 -0.12 -7.00
CA VAL A 229 -9.40 1.02 -6.09
C VAL A 229 -7.96 1.47 -5.97
N VAL A 230 -7.71 2.74 -6.24
CA VAL A 230 -6.43 3.39 -5.98
C VAL A 230 -6.55 4.17 -4.70
N GLN A 231 -5.57 4.03 -3.82
CA GLN A 231 -5.51 4.74 -2.54
C GLN A 231 -4.10 5.25 -2.26
N VAL A 232 -4.00 6.35 -1.54
CA VAL A 232 -2.72 6.89 -1.09
C VAL A 232 -2.10 5.96 -0.05
N ASP A 233 -0.83 5.63 -0.21
CA ASP A 233 -0.03 4.90 0.79
C ASP A 233 0.67 5.90 1.70
N LYS A 234 -0.10 6.47 2.63
CA LYS A 234 0.39 7.48 3.56
C LYS A 234 1.60 6.98 4.36
N SER A 235 1.61 5.70 4.74
CA SER A 235 2.73 5.11 5.47
C SER A 235 4.01 5.09 4.63
N GLY A 236 3.90 4.88 3.33
CA GLY A 236 5.03 4.97 2.39
C GLY A 236 5.55 6.40 2.26
N ASP A 237 4.65 7.39 2.11
CA ASP A 237 5.05 8.79 2.05
C ASP A 237 5.75 9.23 3.35
N ASP A 238 5.17 8.91 4.51
CA ASP A 238 5.74 9.24 5.82
C ASP A 238 7.12 8.58 6.04
N ALA A 239 7.29 7.32 5.62
CA ALA A 239 8.57 6.61 5.72
C ALA A 239 9.64 7.18 4.77
N PHE A 240 9.24 7.62 3.58
CA PHE A 240 10.15 8.08 2.54
C PHE A 240 10.58 9.54 2.72
N TYR A 241 9.65 10.43 3.06
CA TYR A 241 9.87 11.88 3.20
C TYR A 241 10.02 12.35 4.64
N GLY A 242 9.53 11.60 5.61
CA GLY A 242 9.31 12.00 6.99
C GLY A 242 7.83 12.26 7.26
N ALA A 243 7.45 12.23 8.53
CA ALA A 243 6.06 12.44 8.94
C ALA A 243 5.53 13.83 8.50
N ASP A 244 4.22 13.87 8.22
CA ASP A 244 3.47 15.10 7.90
C ASP A 244 3.80 15.79 6.56
N VAL A 245 4.29 15.04 5.56
CA VAL A 245 4.44 15.60 4.20
C VAL A 245 3.06 15.74 3.52
N ASP A 246 2.81 16.90 2.92
CA ASP A 246 1.59 17.12 2.15
C ASP A 246 1.74 16.54 0.73
N ARG A 247 0.86 15.62 0.36
CA ARG A 247 0.81 15.01 -0.98
C ARG A 247 0.56 16.03 -2.10
N HIS A 248 -0.20 17.10 -1.83
CA HIS A 248 -0.37 18.18 -2.79
C HIS A 248 0.96 18.88 -3.08
N GLU A 249 1.78 19.11 -2.05
CA GLU A 249 3.11 19.67 -2.21
C GLU A 249 4.05 18.74 -2.96
N ILE A 250 3.91 17.40 -2.75
CA ILE A 250 4.68 16.42 -3.51
C ILE A 250 4.34 16.53 -5.00
N LEU A 251 3.07 16.39 -5.37
CA LEU A 251 2.64 16.34 -6.77
C LEU A 251 2.70 17.70 -7.49
N ASP A 252 2.57 18.79 -6.76
CA ASP A 252 2.77 20.17 -7.28
C ASP A 252 4.25 20.50 -7.56
N GLY A 253 5.19 19.60 -7.18
CA GLY A 253 6.63 19.81 -7.34
C GLY A 253 7.25 20.80 -6.35
N LYS A 254 6.58 21.08 -5.23
CA LYS A 254 7.12 21.89 -4.12
C LYS A 254 8.07 21.09 -3.25
N THR A 255 7.88 19.79 -3.17
CA THR A 255 8.77 18.86 -2.48
C THR A 255 9.97 18.52 -3.36
N PRO A 256 11.21 18.67 -2.88
CA PRO A 256 12.39 18.36 -3.68
C PRO A 256 12.48 16.85 -3.96
N VAL A 257 12.90 16.50 -5.18
CA VAL A 257 13.07 15.09 -5.58
C VAL A 257 14.23 14.46 -4.79
N PRO A 258 13.97 13.44 -3.95
CA PRO A 258 15.01 12.73 -3.19
C PRO A 258 16.02 12.05 -4.11
N THR A 259 17.24 11.87 -3.63
CA THR A 259 18.32 11.24 -4.42
C THR A 259 17.96 9.84 -4.92
N SER A 260 17.22 9.06 -4.11
CA SER A 260 16.72 7.73 -4.46
C SER A 260 15.71 7.73 -5.62
N ALA A 261 14.97 8.84 -5.81
CA ALA A 261 13.98 8.97 -6.89
C ALA A 261 14.55 9.58 -8.19
N LYS A 262 15.75 10.17 -8.15
CA LYS A 262 16.35 10.82 -9.35
C LYS A 262 16.49 9.88 -10.55
N GLY A 263 16.70 8.57 -10.30
CA GLY A 263 16.75 7.57 -11.35
C GLY A 263 15.44 7.48 -12.13
N LEU A 264 14.31 7.38 -11.42
CA LEU A 264 12.99 7.35 -12.03
C LEU A 264 12.69 8.63 -12.83
N ILE A 265 12.92 9.78 -12.20
CA ILE A 265 12.65 11.08 -12.85
C ILE A 265 13.48 11.24 -14.13
N ARG A 266 14.73 10.80 -14.14
CA ARG A 266 15.57 10.82 -15.34
C ARG A 266 15.00 9.94 -16.46
N GLU A 267 14.54 8.72 -16.14
CA GLU A 267 13.93 7.84 -17.14
C GLU A 267 12.66 8.48 -17.73
N LEU A 268 11.83 9.09 -16.89
CA LEU A 268 10.63 9.80 -17.33
C LEU A 268 10.99 10.97 -18.26
N HIS A 269 11.98 11.79 -17.94
CA HIS A 269 12.46 12.86 -18.83
C HIS A 269 12.96 12.31 -20.17
N THR A 270 13.72 11.23 -20.14
CA THR A 270 14.30 10.63 -21.34
C THR A 270 13.23 10.21 -22.35
N TYR A 271 12.16 9.55 -21.87
CA TYR A 271 11.13 8.98 -22.75
C TYR A 271 9.93 9.90 -22.99
N ALA A 272 9.60 10.76 -22.03
CA ALA A 272 8.44 11.64 -22.15
C ALA A 272 8.75 13.01 -22.77
N ASP A 273 9.96 13.51 -22.57
CA ASP A 273 10.37 14.85 -23.03
C ASP A 273 11.40 14.78 -24.17
N GLY A 274 12.04 13.61 -24.39
CA GLY A 274 13.13 13.42 -25.34
C GLY A 274 12.75 13.36 -26.81
N VAL A 275 11.48 13.53 -27.18
CA VAL A 275 11.01 13.48 -28.58
C VAL A 275 10.97 14.88 -29.25
N SER A 276 11.42 15.93 -28.57
CA SER A 276 11.43 17.32 -29.13
C SER A 276 12.69 17.65 -29.91
N GLY A 277 13.47 16.69 -30.40
CA GLY A 277 14.74 17.01 -31.02
C GLY A 277 15.27 15.98 -32.02
N THR A 278 14.65 15.81 -33.15
CA THR A 278 15.32 15.58 -34.48
C THR A 278 14.37 15.92 -35.59
#